data_43c8d49abf657136ff6a4c147e59209b
#
_entry.id   43c8d49abf657136ff6a4c147e59209b
#
_cell.length_a   1.000
_cell.length_b   1.000
_cell.length_c   1.000
_cell.angle_alpha   90.00
_cell.angle_beta   90.00
_cell.angle_gamma   90.00
#
_symmetry.space_group_name_H-M   'P 1'
#
loop_
_entity.id
_entity.type
_entity.pdbx_description
1 polymer ?
#
loop_
_entity_poly.entity_id
_entity_poly.type
_entity_poly.pdbx_seq_one_letter_code
_entity_poly.pdbx_strand_id
1 'polypeptide(L)'
;KQLTERTDYESDAYLDIINEFNELEERFRMAGGNDTAAEINQVLSGLGFTQYDFERQTTEFSGGWRMRIELAKILLMKPDLLLLDEPTNHLDIESIMWLERWLKNYSGAVVLVSHDRLFLDASTNRTIEVAFSKINDYKASYTKYLTLREDRVLKQIQAKKNQDKFIEETKVLINKFRAKKNKAAFAQTLIKKLERLEIIQVEQEDVARMQFRFPPAPHSGKISLKIDEASKSFDDLKVLDKVNLEIVKGDKIAFVGKNGEGKSTLAKMIVNELEFDGDIELGHQVKMGYYAQNQAEFLDENLTVFETIEQAATEDTSGRVRSILGSFLFSNDEVKKKVKVLSGGERARVALCKLLLEPYNLLIMDEPTNHLDITS
;
A
#
# COMPACT_ATOMS: atom_id res chain seq x y z
N LYS A 1 -9.95 46.46 -4.67
CA LYS A 1 -9.36 47.52 -3.81
C LYS A 1 -9.19 48.83 -4.59
N GLN A 2 -8.47 48.87 -5.74
CA GLN A 2 -8.26 50.10 -6.51
C GLN A 2 -9.57 50.75 -6.97
N LEU A 3 -10.58 49.94 -7.38
CA LEU A 3 -11.90 50.43 -7.77
C LEU A 3 -12.79 50.88 -6.61
N THR A 4 -12.62 50.34 -5.42
CA THR A 4 -13.43 50.67 -4.23
C THR A 4 -12.89 51.86 -3.43
N GLU A 5 -11.64 52.25 -3.62
CA GLU A 5 -10.99 53.32 -2.88
C GLU A 5 -10.92 54.66 -3.67
N ARG A 6 -11.30 54.65 -4.97
CA ARG A 6 -11.29 55.85 -5.82
C ARG A 6 -12.64 56.51 -5.86
N THR A 7 -12.63 57.83 -5.93
CA THR A 7 -13.83 58.69 -6.01
C THR A 7 -13.93 59.46 -7.32
N ASP A 8 -12.94 59.32 -8.23
CA ASP A 8 -12.84 60.01 -9.51
C ASP A 8 -13.45 59.20 -10.67
N TYR A 9 -14.73 58.90 -10.56
CA TYR A 9 -15.48 57.99 -11.46
C TYR A 9 -15.54 58.41 -12.94
N GLU A 10 -15.29 59.69 -13.24
CA GLU A 10 -15.33 60.24 -14.61
C GLU A 10 -13.93 60.44 -15.22
N SER A 11 -12.86 60.03 -14.54
CA SER A 11 -11.50 60.15 -15.07
C SER A 11 -11.17 59.03 -16.08
N ASP A 12 -10.39 59.38 -17.13
CA ASP A 12 -9.89 58.39 -18.10
C ASP A 12 -9.14 57.24 -17.38
N ALA A 13 -8.40 57.59 -16.33
CA ALA A 13 -7.69 56.59 -15.53
C ALA A 13 -8.61 55.60 -14.75
N TYR A 14 -9.82 56.02 -14.39
CA TYR A 14 -10.83 55.13 -13.79
C TYR A 14 -11.46 54.23 -14.85
N LEU A 15 -11.73 54.76 -16.05
CA LEU A 15 -12.24 53.99 -17.18
C LEU A 15 -11.23 52.94 -17.65
N ASP A 16 -9.94 53.25 -17.69
CA ASP A 16 -8.89 52.29 -18.01
C ASP A 16 -8.85 51.12 -17.03
N ILE A 17 -8.97 51.40 -15.72
CA ILE A 17 -9.02 50.35 -14.69
C ILE A 17 -10.28 49.48 -14.83
N ILE A 18 -11.43 50.04 -15.18
CA ILE A 18 -12.66 49.28 -15.44
C ILE A 18 -12.48 48.40 -16.66
N ASN A 19 -11.90 48.89 -17.74
CA ASN A 19 -11.66 48.08 -18.94
C ASN A 19 -10.69 46.92 -18.67
N GLU A 20 -9.59 47.19 -17.95
CA GLU A 20 -8.65 46.16 -17.52
C GLU A 20 -9.32 45.09 -16.62
N PHE A 21 -10.15 45.56 -15.68
CA PHE A 21 -10.93 44.65 -14.81
C PHE A 21 -11.87 43.76 -15.61
N ASN A 22 -12.62 44.32 -16.57
CA ASN A 22 -13.54 43.58 -17.43
C ASN A 22 -12.80 42.58 -18.31
N GLU A 23 -11.64 42.95 -18.90
CA GLU A 23 -10.81 42.01 -19.66
C GLU A 23 -10.28 40.87 -18.79
N LEU A 24 -9.82 41.16 -17.57
CA LEU A 24 -9.34 40.17 -16.62
C LEU A 24 -10.48 39.25 -16.14
N GLU A 25 -11.67 39.80 -15.89
CA GLU A 25 -12.87 39.05 -15.51
C GLU A 25 -13.33 38.10 -16.63
N GLU A 26 -13.28 38.59 -17.88
CA GLU A 26 -13.62 37.78 -19.03
C GLU A 26 -12.60 36.66 -19.27
N ARG A 27 -11.30 36.96 -19.14
CA ARG A 27 -10.23 35.94 -19.16
C ARG A 27 -10.38 34.94 -18.04
N PHE A 28 -10.70 35.40 -16.83
CA PHE A 28 -10.94 34.51 -15.66
C PHE A 28 -12.15 33.59 -15.89
N ARG A 29 -13.24 34.12 -16.47
CA ARG A 29 -14.44 33.37 -16.80
C ARG A 29 -14.18 32.33 -17.92
N MET A 30 -13.44 32.75 -18.98
CA MET A 30 -13.03 31.85 -20.06
C MET A 30 -12.08 30.73 -19.57
N ALA A 31 -11.28 31.00 -18.56
CA ALA A 31 -10.42 30.03 -17.90
C ALA A 31 -11.18 29.11 -16.89
N GLY A 32 -12.52 29.23 -16.78
CA GLY A 32 -13.33 28.43 -15.85
C GLY A 32 -13.30 28.93 -14.39
N GLY A 33 -12.87 30.17 -14.16
CA GLY A 33 -12.66 30.71 -12.80
C GLY A 33 -13.92 30.78 -11.93
N ASN A 34 -15.11 30.87 -12.52
CA ASN A 34 -16.38 30.91 -11.78
C ASN A 34 -16.74 29.52 -11.17
N ASP A 35 -16.22 28.42 -11.74
CA ASP A 35 -16.50 27.06 -11.27
C ASP A 35 -15.47 26.57 -10.26
N THR A 36 -14.37 27.34 -10.06
CA THR A 36 -13.22 26.92 -9.23
C THR A 36 -13.63 26.62 -7.79
N ALA A 37 -14.50 27.45 -7.18
CA ALA A 37 -14.96 27.22 -5.81
C ALA A 37 -15.80 25.93 -5.69
N ALA A 38 -16.65 25.66 -6.67
CA ALA A 38 -17.45 24.42 -6.73
C ALA A 38 -16.56 23.19 -6.90
N GLU A 39 -15.55 23.27 -7.78
CA GLU A 39 -14.57 22.20 -7.98
C GLU A 39 -13.73 21.95 -6.72
N ILE A 40 -13.25 23.00 -6.05
CA ILE A 40 -12.53 22.87 -4.78
C ILE A 40 -13.39 22.15 -3.75
N ASN A 41 -14.64 22.60 -3.59
CA ASN A 41 -15.58 21.98 -2.66
C ASN A 41 -15.84 20.51 -3.01
N GLN A 42 -15.99 20.18 -4.28
CA GLN A 42 -16.20 18.81 -4.73
C GLN A 42 -14.99 17.91 -4.45
N VAL A 43 -13.77 18.39 -4.75
CA VAL A 43 -12.54 17.62 -4.52
C VAL A 43 -12.28 17.44 -3.03
N LEU A 44 -12.37 18.50 -2.24
CA LEU A 44 -12.16 18.43 -0.80
C LEU A 44 -13.21 17.54 -0.12
N SER A 45 -14.51 17.69 -0.45
CA SER A 45 -15.56 16.85 0.10
C SER A 45 -15.38 15.38 -0.30
N GLY A 46 -14.93 15.11 -1.53
CA GLY A 46 -14.62 13.77 -2.00
C GLY A 46 -13.46 13.11 -1.28
N LEU A 47 -12.49 13.90 -0.82
CA LEU A 47 -11.38 13.45 0.02
C LEU A 47 -11.71 13.44 1.53
N GLY A 48 -12.98 13.66 1.90
CA GLY A 48 -13.50 13.52 3.25
C GLY A 48 -13.48 14.79 4.09
N PHE A 49 -13.12 15.96 3.54
CA PHE A 49 -13.20 17.23 4.25
C PHE A 49 -14.65 17.71 4.38
N THR A 50 -14.98 18.29 5.52
CA THR A 50 -16.26 18.93 5.79
C THR A 50 -16.17 20.44 5.51
N GLN A 51 -17.30 21.12 5.40
CA GLN A 51 -17.29 22.59 5.24
C GLN A 51 -16.60 23.32 6.39
N TYR A 52 -16.66 22.76 7.60
CA TYR A 52 -15.96 23.30 8.77
C TYR A 52 -14.43 23.28 8.58
N ASP A 53 -13.90 22.31 7.86
CA ASP A 53 -12.46 22.14 7.65
C ASP A 53 -11.89 23.15 6.63
N PHE A 54 -12.73 23.75 5.78
CA PHE A 54 -12.27 24.61 4.68
C PHE A 54 -11.62 25.94 5.15
N GLU A 55 -12.00 26.40 6.33
CA GLU A 55 -11.46 27.63 6.89
C GLU A 55 -10.34 27.40 7.94
N ARG A 56 -10.05 26.13 8.25
CA ARG A 56 -9.01 25.77 9.22
C ARG A 56 -7.62 25.93 8.63
N GLN A 57 -6.65 26.28 9.47
CA GLN A 57 -5.25 26.35 9.06
C GLN A 57 -4.69 24.95 8.80
N THR A 58 -3.87 24.79 7.75
CA THR A 58 -3.30 23.51 7.38
C THR A 58 -2.39 22.91 8.46
N THR A 59 -1.86 23.73 9.35
CA THR A 59 -1.05 23.32 10.51
C THR A 59 -1.84 22.57 11.58
N GLU A 60 -3.16 22.74 11.63
CA GLU A 60 -4.05 22.08 12.58
C GLU A 60 -4.38 20.64 12.19
N PHE A 61 -4.04 20.24 10.95
CA PHE A 61 -4.34 18.92 10.43
C PHE A 61 -3.21 17.92 10.72
N SER A 62 -3.59 16.66 10.97
CA SER A 62 -2.63 15.55 11.07
C SER A 62 -1.89 15.31 9.75
N GLY A 63 -0.80 14.52 9.80
CA GLY A 63 -0.01 14.17 8.62
C GLY A 63 -0.85 13.57 7.49
N GLY A 64 -1.76 12.64 7.79
CA GLY A 64 -2.63 12.03 6.79
C GLY A 64 -3.60 13.02 6.15
N TRP A 65 -4.17 13.93 6.92
CA TRP A 65 -5.01 15.00 6.38
C TRP A 65 -4.23 16.00 5.51
N ARG A 66 -3.00 16.33 5.90
CA ARG A 66 -2.13 17.17 5.06
C ARG A 66 -1.79 16.51 3.73
N MET A 67 -1.55 15.20 3.71
CA MET A 67 -1.37 14.44 2.47
C MET A 67 -2.60 14.50 1.56
N ARG A 68 -3.82 14.45 2.13
CA ARG A 68 -5.07 14.65 1.35
C ARG A 68 -5.18 16.05 0.76
N ILE A 69 -4.72 17.09 1.48
CA ILE A 69 -4.67 18.47 0.95
C ILE A 69 -3.72 18.55 -0.25
N GLU A 70 -2.53 17.93 -0.16
CA GLU A 70 -1.58 17.90 -1.28
C GLU A 70 -2.17 17.12 -2.48
N LEU A 71 -2.82 16.00 -2.22
CA LEU A 71 -3.55 15.27 -3.27
C LEU A 71 -4.63 16.13 -3.91
N ALA A 72 -5.45 16.84 -3.12
CA ALA A 72 -6.47 17.75 -3.64
C ALA A 72 -5.88 18.82 -4.57
N LYS A 73 -4.75 19.42 -4.18
CA LYS A 73 -4.04 20.42 -4.99
C LYS A 73 -3.65 19.85 -6.36
N ILE A 74 -3.06 18.66 -6.38
CA ILE A 74 -2.63 17.99 -7.61
C ILE A 74 -3.84 17.68 -8.51
N LEU A 75 -4.93 17.18 -7.93
CA LEU A 75 -6.16 16.86 -8.68
C LEU A 75 -6.81 18.11 -9.30
N LEU A 76 -6.80 19.23 -8.56
CA LEU A 76 -7.34 20.52 -9.03
C LEU A 76 -6.50 21.15 -10.15
N MET A 77 -5.20 20.88 -10.18
CA MET A 77 -4.31 21.37 -11.26
C MET A 77 -4.61 20.75 -12.62
N LYS A 78 -5.27 19.60 -12.67
CA LYS A 78 -5.64 18.84 -13.88
C LYS A 78 -4.49 18.74 -14.91
N PRO A 79 -3.28 18.27 -14.54
CA PRO A 79 -2.15 18.18 -15.47
C PRO A 79 -2.42 17.17 -16.59
N ASP A 80 -1.81 17.32 -17.77
CA ASP A 80 -1.93 16.35 -18.86
C ASP A 80 -1.43 14.95 -18.47
N LEU A 81 -0.48 14.86 -17.54
CA LEU A 81 0.05 13.63 -16.97
C LEU A 81 0.03 13.69 -15.44
N LEU A 82 -0.69 12.77 -14.82
CA LEU A 82 -0.81 12.62 -13.38
C LEU A 82 0.01 11.42 -12.92
N LEU A 83 0.95 11.64 -12.01
CA LEU A 83 1.77 10.60 -11.39
C LEU A 83 1.35 10.45 -9.92
N LEU A 84 0.85 9.27 -9.55
CA LEU A 84 0.40 8.96 -8.20
C LEU A 84 1.15 7.76 -7.65
N ASP A 85 1.78 7.94 -6.50
CA ASP A 85 2.46 6.89 -5.76
C ASP A 85 1.72 6.65 -4.44
N GLU A 86 1.16 5.45 -4.27
CA GLU A 86 0.37 5.01 -3.13
C GLU A 86 -0.71 6.02 -2.68
N PRO A 87 -1.58 6.52 -3.58
CA PRO A 87 -2.54 7.58 -3.24
C PRO A 87 -3.66 7.11 -2.29
N THR A 88 -3.84 5.80 -2.11
CA THR A 88 -4.83 5.21 -1.20
C THR A 88 -4.38 5.23 0.25
N ASN A 89 -3.09 5.42 0.51
CA ASN A 89 -2.58 5.53 1.88
C ASN A 89 -3.25 6.69 2.60
N HIS A 90 -3.70 6.45 3.82
CA HIS A 90 -4.41 7.41 4.68
C HIS A 90 -5.80 7.86 4.17
N LEU A 91 -6.35 7.27 3.09
CA LEU A 91 -7.72 7.48 2.67
C LEU A 91 -8.65 6.45 3.35
N ASP A 92 -9.86 6.89 3.67
CA ASP A 92 -10.94 5.97 4.05
C ASP A 92 -11.62 5.40 2.79
N ILE A 93 -12.44 4.37 2.98
CA ILE A 93 -13.10 3.65 1.88
C ILE A 93 -13.95 4.58 1.01
N GLU A 94 -14.64 5.56 1.60
CA GLU A 94 -15.47 6.51 0.85
C GLU A 94 -14.62 7.40 -0.05
N SER A 95 -13.50 7.91 0.48
CA SER A 95 -12.53 8.73 -0.27
C SER A 95 -11.84 7.93 -1.38
N ILE A 96 -11.51 6.64 -1.14
CA ILE A 96 -10.97 5.75 -2.18
C ILE A 96 -11.97 5.56 -3.32
N MET A 97 -13.23 5.25 -3.00
CA MET A 97 -14.30 5.08 -3.99
C MET A 97 -14.59 6.37 -4.77
N TRP A 98 -14.44 7.52 -4.13
CA TRP A 98 -14.55 8.81 -4.81
C TRP A 98 -13.37 9.03 -5.76
N LEU A 99 -12.13 8.77 -5.32
CA LEU A 99 -10.92 8.91 -6.13
C LEU A 99 -10.94 7.98 -7.35
N GLU A 100 -11.39 6.74 -7.19
CA GLU A 100 -11.61 5.81 -8.32
C GLU A 100 -12.53 6.41 -9.39
N ARG A 101 -13.68 6.96 -8.97
CA ARG A 101 -14.64 7.59 -9.90
C ARG A 101 -14.04 8.82 -10.56
N TRP A 102 -13.27 9.61 -9.82
CA TRP A 102 -12.60 10.80 -10.35
C TRP A 102 -11.55 10.41 -11.41
N LEU A 103 -10.70 9.42 -11.11
CA LEU A 103 -9.68 8.93 -12.05
C LEU A 103 -10.27 8.32 -13.32
N LYS A 104 -11.39 7.60 -13.23
CA LYS A 104 -12.09 7.07 -14.40
C LYS A 104 -12.55 8.13 -15.38
N ASN A 105 -12.89 9.32 -14.88
CA ASN A 105 -13.38 10.44 -15.69
C ASN A 105 -12.26 11.43 -16.06
N TYR A 106 -11.02 11.15 -15.62
CA TYR A 106 -9.90 12.01 -15.91
C TYR A 106 -9.51 11.95 -17.38
N SER A 107 -9.37 13.12 -18.04
CA SER A 107 -9.08 13.22 -19.46
C SER A 107 -7.60 13.07 -19.82
N GLY A 108 -6.70 13.35 -18.87
CA GLY A 108 -5.26 13.21 -19.02
C GLY A 108 -4.76 11.77 -18.82
N ALA A 109 -3.48 11.56 -19.02
CA ALA A 109 -2.84 10.28 -18.72
C ALA A 109 -2.59 10.14 -17.20
N VAL A 110 -2.78 8.93 -16.67
CA VAL A 110 -2.50 8.60 -15.27
C VAL A 110 -1.48 7.48 -15.19
N VAL A 111 -0.42 7.66 -14.42
CA VAL A 111 0.49 6.60 -14.01
C VAL A 111 0.31 6.42 -12.49
N LEU A 112 -0.07 5.21 -12.13
CA LEU A 112 -0.46 4.86 -10.77
C LEU A 112 0.42 3.72 -10.25
N VAL A 113 1.00 3.91 -9.07
CA VAL A 113 1.64 2.87 -8.27
C VAL A 113 0.77 2.66 -7.03
N SER A 114 0.33 1.44 -6.78
CA SER A 114 -0.45 1.10 -5.59
C SER A 114 -0.34 -0.38 -5.24
N HIS A 115 -0.48 -0.68 -3.95
CA HIS A 115 -0.60 -2.03 -3.41
C HIS A 115 -2.06 -2.48 -3.26
N ASP A 116 -3.03 -1.61 -3.47
CA ASP A 116 -4.45 -1.94 -3.45
C ASP A 116 -4.89 -2.51 -4.80
N ARG A 117 -5.14 -3.83 -4.81
CA ARG A 117 -5.57 -4.57 -6.03
C ARG A 117 -6.91 -4.10 -6.57
N LEU A 118 -7.87 -3.80 -5.68
CA LEU A 118 -9.21 -3.36 -6.08
C LEU A 118 -9.14 -1.98 -6.71
N PHE A 119 -8.36 -1.08 -6.10
CA PHE A 119 -8.13 0.24 -6.63
C PHE A 119 -7.43 0.22 -8.00
N LEU A 120 -6.39 -0.63 -8.18
CA LEU A 120 -5.73 -0.82 -9.46
C LEU A 120 -6.70 -1.33 -10.54
N ASP A 121 -7.49 -2.35 -10.24
CA ASP A 121 -8.47 -2.89 -11.20
C ASP A 121 -9.56 -1.89 -11.56
N ALA A 122 -10.00 -1.09 -10.58
CA ALA A 122 -11.04 -0.08 -10.79
C ALA A 122 -10.54 1.12 -11.60
N SER A 123 -9.26 1.52 -11.42
CA SER A 123 -8.73 2.79 -11.93
C SER A 123 -7.86 2.65 -13.17
N THR A 124 -7.38 1.43 -13.53
CA THR A 124 -6.44 1.24 -14.64
C THR A 124 -6.96 0.32 -15.72
N ASN A 125 -6.56 0.58 -16.96
CA ASN A 125 -6.86 -0.24 -18.15
C ASN A 125 -5.61 -0.84 -18.80
N ARG A 126 -4.42 -0.52 -18.26
CA ARG A 126 -3.11 -0.97 -18.74
C ARG A 126 -2.20 -1.19 -17.54
N THR A 127 -1.49 -2.31 -17.51
CA THR A 127 -0.57 -2.67 -16.44
C THR A 127 0.85 -2.79 -17.00
N ILE A 128 1.80 -2.11 -16.35
CA ILE A 128 3.20 -2.19 -16.69
C ILE A 128 3.91 -2.95 -15.57
N GLU A 129 4.44 -4.12 -15.90
CA GLU A 129 5.26 -4.92 -15.00
C GLU A 129 6.71 -4.53 -15.14
N VAL A 130 7.35 -4.17 -14.02
CA VAL A 130 8.78 -3.93 -13.93
C VAL A 130 9.40 -5.11 -13.18
N ALA A 131 10.04 -6.03 -13.90
CA ALA A 131 10.65 -7.22 -13.33
C ALA A 131 11.93 -7.61 -14.09
N PHE A 132 12.93 -8.14 -13.39
CA PHE A 132 14.20 -8.59 -13.97
C PHE A 132 14.90 -7.53 -14.86
N SER A 133 14.87 -6.28 -14.44
CA SER A 133 15.40 -5.12 -15.18
C SER A 133 14.75 -4.92 -16.57
N LYS A 134 13.55 -5.44 -16.76
CA LYS A 134 12.75 -5.31 -17.99
C LYS A 134 11.41 -4.71 -17.68
N ILE A 135 10.80 -4.14 -18.72
CA ILE A 135 9.43 -3.62 -18.69
C ILE A 135 8.58 -4.50 -19.60
N ASN A 136 7.48 -5.02 -19.04
CA ASN A 136 6.48 -5.77 -19.78
C ASN A 136 5.16 -5.01 -19.74
N ASP A 137 4.61 -4.76 -20.90
CA ASP A 137 3.41 -3.93 -21.11
C ASP A 137 2.21 -4.80 -21.42
N TYR A 138 1.17 -4.70 -20.58
CA TYR A 138 -0.09 -5.43 -20.73
C TYR A 138 -1.24 -4.44 -20.89
N LYS A 139 -1.93 -4.48 -22.02
CA LYS A 139 -3.18 -3.72 -22.25
C LYS A 139 -4.34 -4.40 -21.51
N ALA A 140 -4.26 -4.43 -20.19
CA ALA A 140 -5.20 -5.12 -19.33
C ALA A 140 -5.20 -4.51 -17.92
N SER A 141 -6.32 -4.61 -17.18
CA SER A 141 -6.39 -4.32 -15.76
C SER A 141 -5.53 -5.30 -14.94
N TYR A 142 -5.31 -4.98 -13.67
CA TYR A 142 -4.40 -5.74 -12.81
C TYR A 142 -4.76 -7.23 -12.70
N THR A 143 -6.01 -7.57 -12.44
CA THR A 143 -6.44 -8.99 -12.34
C THR A 143 -6.23 -9.74 -13.66
N LYS A 144 -6.56 -9.14 -14.78
CA LYS A 144 -6.34 -9.75 -16.09
C LYS A 144 -4.85 -9.86 -16.44
N TYR A 145 -4.05 -8.89 -16.02
CA TYR A 145 -2.59 -8.96 -16.15
C TYR A 145 -2.02 -10.19 -15.45
N LEU A 146 -2.46 -10.52 -14.23
CA LEU A 146 -1.98 -11.71 -13.50
C LEU A 146 -2.16 -12.98 -14.32
N THR A 147 -3.32 -13.16 -14.95
CA THR A 147 -3.60 -14.31 -15.84
C THR A 147 -2.66 -14.31 -17.06
N LEU A 148 -2.50 -13.16 -17.72
CA LEU A 148 -1.63 -13.03 -18.89
C LEU A 148 -0.16 -13.26 -18.55
N ARG A 149 0.27 -12.82 -17.36
CA ARG A 149 1.62 -13.07 -16.83
C ARG A 149 1.86 -14.56 -16.62
N GLU A 150 0.92 -15.26 -15.98
CA GLU A 150 1.01 -16.70 -15.76
C GLU A 150 1.11 -17.45 -17.09
N ASP A 151 0.28 -17.15 -18.06
CA ASP A 151 0.34 -17.73 -19.40
C ASP A 151 1.70 -17.47 -20.09
N ARG A 152 2.25 -16.27 -19.93
CA ARG A 152 3.57 -15.90 -20.48
C ARG A 152 4.67 -16.75 -19.85
N VAL A 153 4.68 -16.87 -18.53
CA VAL A 153 5.66 -17.66 -17.79
C VAL A 153 5.59 -19.14 -18.19
N LEU A 154 4.38 -19.71 -18.29
CA LEU A 154 4.19 -21.09 -18.74
C LEU A 154 4.74 -21.32 -20.16
N LYS A 155 4.52 -20.38 -21.08
CA LYS A 155 5.09 -20.43 -22.44
C LYS A 155 6.61 -20.35 -22.41
N GLN A 156 7.20 -19.51 -21.58
CA GLN A 156 8.66 -19.40 -21.41
C GLN A 156 9.24 -20.72 -20.88
N ILE A 157 8.61 -21.34 -19.87
CA ILE A 157 9.03 -22.65 -19.32
C ILE A 157 9.01 -23.70 -20.42
N GLN A 158 7.93 -23.79 -21.20
CA GLN A 158 7.83 -24.75 -22.29
C GLN A 158 8.88 -24.49 -23.39
N ALA A 159 9.10 -23.22 -23.76
CA ALA A 159 10.12 -22.86 -24.73
C ALA A 159 11.53 -23.20 -24.23
N LYS A 160 11.85 -22.95 -22.97
CA LYS A 160 13.09 -23.35 -22.35
C LYS A 160 13.31 -24.87 -22.39
N LYS A 161 12.30 -25.64 -21.98
CA LYS A 161 12.35 -27.13 -22.03
C LYS A 161 12.63 -27.65 -23.44
N ASN A 162 12.00 -27.04 -24.47
CA ASN A 162 12.25 -27.41 -25.86
C ASN A 162 13.67 -27.03 -26.30
N GLN A 163 14.16 -25.86 -25.86
CA GLN A 163 15.53 -25.42 -26.14
C GLN A 163 16.56 -26.34 -25.48
N ASP A 164 16.38 -26.69 -24.23
CA ASP A 164 17.29 -27.56 -23.49
C ASP A 164 17.36 -28.95 -24.14
N LYS A 165 16.22 -29.51 -24.57
CA LYS A 165 16.16 -30.75 -25.35
C LYS A 165 16.93 -30.63 -26.67
N PHE A 166 16.72 -29.54 -27.43
CA PHE A 166 17.45 -29.28 -28.66
C PHE A 166 18.96 -29.19 -28.44
N ILE A 167 19.39 -28.52 -27.35
CA ILE A 167 20.81 -28.40 -26.97
C ILE A 167 21.40 -29.79 -26.66
N GLU A 168 20.71 -30.63 -25.88
CA GLU A 168 21.15 -31.99 -25.55
C GLU A 168 21.27 -32.87 -26.79
N GLU A 169 20.23 -32.93 -27.62
CA GLU A 169 20.23 -33.69 -28.87
C GLU A 169 21.37 -33.25 -29.79
N THR A 170 21.58 -31.92 -29.89
CA THR A 170 22.67 -31.37 -30.71
C THR A 170 24.04 -31.73 -30.15
N LYS A 171 24.25 -31.71 -28.85
CA LYS A 171 25.50 -32.14 -28.18
C LYS A 171 25.79 -33.62 -28.45
N VAL A 172 24.77 -34.50 -28.40
CA VAL A 172 24.91 -35.92 -28.73
C VAL A 172 25.38 -36.09 -30.18
N LEU A 173 24.80 -35.33 -31.14
CA LEU A 173 25.22 -35.34 -32.55
C LEU A 173 26.64 -34.87 -32.74
N ILE A 174 27.03 -33.79 -32.07
CA ILE A 174 28.41 -33.26 -32.09
C ILE A 174 29.39 -34.33 -31.63
N ASN A 175 29.15 -34.96 -30.51
CA ASN A 175 29.99 -36.02 -29.95
C ASN A 175 30.10 -37.25 -30.90
N LYS A 176 28.99 -37.62 -31.55
CA LYS A 176 28.96 -38.70 -32.54
C LYS A 176 29.78 -38.43 -33.81
N PHE A 177 29.84 -37.18 -34.24
CA PHE A 177 30.48 -36.80 -35.52
C PHE A 177 31.84 -36.15 -35.36
N ARG A 178 32.23 -35.64 -34.18
CA ARG A 178 33.50 -34.97 -33.91
C ARG A 178 34.74 -35.86 -34.25
N ALA A 179 34.68 -37.15 -34.01
CA ALA A 179 35.75 -38.11 -34.26
C ALA A 179 35.79 -38.61 -35.71
N LYS A 180 34.78 -38.36 -36.55
CA LYS A 180 34.70 -38.84 -37.93
C LYS A 180 35.26 -37.81 -38.91
N LYS A 181 36.44 -38.10 -39.56
CA LYS A 181 37.16 -37.23 -40.47
C LYS A 181 36.25 -36.58 -41.53
N ASN A 182 35.31 -37.32 -42.11
CA ASN A 182 34.39 -36.83 -43.15
C ASN A 182 33.21 -35.97 -42.65
N LYS A 183 32.99 -35.92 -41.32
CA LYS A 183 31.86 -35.18 -40.69
C LYS A 183 32.28 -34.14 -39.64
N ALA A 184 33.62 -33.93 -39.52
CA ALA A 184 34.17 -32.94 -38.57
C ALA A 184 33.69 -31.49 -38.85
N ALA A 185 33.60 -31.14 -40.15
CA ALA A 185 33.11 -29.83 -40.56
C ALA A 185 31.63 -29.62 -40.17
N PHE A 186 30.78 -30.66 -40.29
CA PHE A 186 29.40 -30.60 -39.86
C PHE A 186 29.29 -30.44 -38.34
N ALA A 187 30.09 -31.19 -37.56
CA ALA A 187 30.13 -31.02 -36.10
C ALA A 187 30.56 -29.59 -35.70
N GLN A 188 31.52 -28.98 -36.42
CA GLN A 188 31.90 -27.58 -36.18
C GLN A 188 30.78 -26.59 -36.47
N THR A 189 29.98 -26.83 -37.52
CA THR A 189 28.79 -25.99 -37.81
C THR A 189 27.77 -26.07 -36.69
N LEU A 190 27.52 -27.28 -36.12
CA LEU A 190 26.59 -27.46 -34.98
C LEU A 190 27.12 -26.76 -33.73
N ILE A 191 28.44 -26.80 -33.47
CA ILE A 191 29.04 -26.08 -32.33
C ILE A 191 28.78 -24.59 -32.47
N LYS A 192 29.13 -24.00 -33.64
CA LYS A 192 28.88 -22.58 -33.91
C LYS A 192 27.41 -22.20 -33.81
N LYS A 193 26.48 -23.11 -34.13
CA LYS A 193 25.06 -22.89 -33.97
C LYS A 193 24.65 -22.83 -32.49
N LEU A 194 25.21 -23.72 -31.64
CA LEU A 194 24.96 -23.68 -30.19
C LEU A 194 25.58 -22.45 -29.53
N GLU A 195 26.79 -22.03 -29.96
CA GLU A 195 27.48 -20.83 -29.43
C GLU A 195 26.69 -19.54 -29.71
N ARG A 196 25.92 -19.49 -30.81
CA ARG A 196 25.10 -18.34 -31.19
C ARG A 196 23.69 -18.40 -30.63
N LEU A 197 23.33 -19.47 -29.93
CA LEU A 197 21.99 -19.65 -29.40
C LEU A 197 21.83 -18.79 -28.15
N GLU A 198 20.93 -17.85 -28.17
CA GLU A 198 20.52 -17.11 -26.98
C GLU A 198 19.75 -18.06 -26.03
N ILE A 199 20.26 -18.20 -24.81
CA ILE A 199 19.65 -19.07 -23.80
C ILE A 199 18.41 -18.36 -23.26
N ILE A 200 17.26 -19.03 -23.38
CA ILE A 200 16.00 -18.56 -22.83
C ILE A 200 16.11 -18.55 -21.30
N GLN A 201 16.08 -17.38 -20.71
CA GLN A 201 15.92 -17.23 -19.26
C GLN A 201 14.44 -17.22 -18.94
N VAL A 202 14.01 -18.13 -18.10
CA VAL A 202 12.64 -18.12 -17.58
C VAL A 202 12.57 -17.10 -16.47
N GLU A 203 11.68 -16.15 -16.63
CA GLU A 203 11.36 -15.16 -15.60
C GLU A 203 10.49 -15.80 -14.51
N GLN A 204 11.06 -16.80 -13.84
CA GLN A 204 10.43 -17.42 -12.69
C GLN A 204 10.90 -16.62 -11.46
N GLU A 205 10.05 -15.76 -10.95
CA GLU A 205 10.19 -15.37 -9.57
C GLU A 205 9.98 -16.64 -8.75
N ASP A 206 10.97 -16.99 -7.93
CA ASP A 206 10.65 -17.69 -6.69
C ASP A 206 9.81 -16.69 -5.88
N VAL A 207 8.50 -16.63 -6.18
CA VAL A 207 7.55 -15.89 -5.36
C VAL A 207 7.43 -16.67 -4.07
N ALA A 208 8.45 -16.54 -3.24
CA ALA A 208 8.38 -16.97 -1.88
C ALA A 208 7.25 -16.16 -1.24
N ARG A 209 6.08 -16.79 -1.11
CA ARG A 209 4.95 -16.18 -0.41
C ARG A 209 5.21 -16.31 1.07
N MET A 210 4.90 -15.26 1.82
CA MET A 210 4.86 -15.37 3.27
C MET A 210 3.94 -16.54 3.67
N GLN A 211 4.51 -17.51 4.37
CA GLN A 211 3.77 -18.68 4.86
C GLN A 211 4.00 -18.78 6.36
N PHE A 212 3.11 -18.20 7.12
CA PHE A 212 3.16 -18.29 8.56
C PHE A 212 1.89 -18.90 9.14
N ARG A 213 2.04 -19.49 10.31
CA ARG A 213 0.90 -19.95 11.12
C ARG A 213 1.04 -19.35 12.50
N PHE A 214 -0.05 -18.78 12.99
CA PHE A 214 -0.10 -18.35 14.38
C PHE A 214 0.11 -19.54 15.32
N PRO A 215 0.85 -19.35 16.41
CA PRO A 215 0.91 -20.37 17.46
C PRO A 215 -0.50 -20.72 17.93
N PRO A 216 -0.75 -21.97 18.36
CA PRO A 216 -2.06 -22.35 18.89
C PRO A 216 -2.46 -21.41 20.03
N ALA A 217 -3.65 -20.83 19.92
CA ALA A 217 -4.18 -19.96 20.96
C ALA A 217 -4.38 -20.76 22.26
N PRO A 218 -4.01 -20.20 23.44
CA PRO A 218 -4.25 -20.85 24.72
C PRO A 218 -5.77 -21.01 24.98
N HIS A 219 -6.12 -21.86 25.93
CA HIS A 219 -7.51 -22.03 26.32
C HIS A 219 -8.02 -20.74 26.96
N SER A 220 -9.19 -20.28 26.50
CA SER A 220 -9.89 -19.09 27.05
C SER A 220 -11.37 -19.38 27.22
N GLY A 221 -12.05 -18.52 27.96
CA GLY A 221 -13.50 -18.51 28.08
C GLY A 221 -14.20 -18.30 26.71
N LYS A 222 -15.55 -18.34 26.70
CA LYS A 222 -16.36 -18.09 25.50
C LYS A 222 -16.31 -16.63 25.08
N ILE A 223 -16.39 -15.72 26.04
CA ILE A 223 -16.29 -14.25 25.80
C ILE A 223 -14.82 -13.89 25.80
N SER A 224 -14.37 -13.24 24.75
CA SER A 224 -12.99 -12.75 24.61
C SER A 224 -12.85 -11.31 25.11
N LEU A 225 -13.86 -10.47 24.87
CA LEU A 225 -13.88 -9.07 25.29
C LEU A 225 -15.31 -8.63 25.52
N LYS A 226 -15.55 -7.83 26.56
CA LYS A 226 -16.79 -7.16 26.81
C LYS A 226 -16.55 -5.67 27.06
N ILE A 227 -17.34 -4.83 26.42
CA ILE A 227 -17.34 -3.38 26.56
C ILE A 227 -18.72 -2.96 27.01
N ASP A 228 -18.81 -2.26 28.14
CA ASP A 228 -20.06 -1.75 28.72
C ASP A 228 -19.95 -0.22 28.85
N GLU A 229 -20.84 0.50 28.13
CA GLU A 229 -20.99 1.96 28.15
C GLU A 229 -19.68 2.75 28.02
N ALA A 230 -18.68 2.21 27.29
CA ALA A 230 -17.39 2.86 27.14
C ALA A 230 -17.51 4.17 26.33
N SER A 231 -16.95 5.24 26.88
CA SER A 231 -17.00 6.58 26.28
C SER A 231 -15.61 7.22 26.30
N LYS A 232 -15.31 8.03 25.26
CA LYS A 232 -14.07 8.80 25.19
C LYS A 232 -14.31 10.17 24.57
N SER A 233 -13.84 11.19 25.28
CA SER A 233 -13.79 12.56 24.78
C SER A 233 -12.35 13.05 24.78
N PHE A 234 -12.02 13.94 23.83
CA PHE A 234 -10.78 14.71 23.82
C PHE A 234 -11.19 16.17 23.87
N ASP A 235 -10.86 16.83 24.96
CA ASP A 235 -11.36 18.16 25.28
C ASP A 235 -12.89 18.22 25.15
N ASP A 236 -13.42 19.11 24.29
CA ASP A 236 -14.87 19.23 24.05
C ASP A 236 -15.42 18.26 22.98
N LEU A 237 -14.55 17.50 22.31
CA LEU A 237 -14.95 16.58 21.25
C LEU A 237 -15.22 15.17 21.80
N LYS A 238 -16.49 14.78 21.83
CA LYS A 238 -16.88 13.41 22.15
C LYS A 238 -16.69 12.51 20.95
N VAL A 239 -15.71 11.60 21.03
CA VAL A 239 -15.35 10.69 19.91
C VAL A 239 -16.12 9.37 19.99
N LEU A 240 -16.28 8.81 21.19
CA LEU A 240 -17.07 7.60 21.43
C LEU A 240 -18.05 7.84 22.57
N ASP A 241 -19.29 7.40 22.40
CA ASP A 241 -20.36 7.61 23.36
C ASP A 241 -21.07 6.30 23.68
N LYS A 242 -20.93 5.81 24.94
CA LYS A 242 -21.61 4.64 25.49
C LYS A 242 -21.56 3.41 24.56
N VAL A 243 -20.35 3.09 24.07
CA VAL A 243 -20.13 1.93 23.21
C VAL A 243 -20.36 0.65 24.01
N ASN A 244 -21.19 -0.23 23.47
CA ASN A 244 -21.43 -1.56 24.01
C ASN A 244 -21.05 -2.60 22.94
N LEU A 245 -20.16 -3.54 23.29
CA LEU A 245 -19.70 -4.57 22.37
C LEU A 245 -19.31 -5.83 23.14
N GLU A 246 -19.74 -6.98 22.66
CA GLU A 246 -19.26 -8.28 23.13
C GLU A 246 -18.62 -9.04 21.99
N ILE A 247 -17.39 -9.53 22.21
CA ILE A 247 -16.62 -10.32 21.25
C ILE A 247 -16.46 -11.73 21.81
N VAL A 248 -16.92 -12.71 21.06
CA VAL A 248 -16.79 -14.11 21.46
C VAL A 248 -15.63 -14.79 20.75
N LYS A 249 -15.17 -15.89 21.29
CA LYS A 249 -14.09 -16.69 20.72
C LYS A 249 -14.41 -17.13 19.29
N GLY A 250 -13.53 -16.78 18.35
CA GLY A 250 -13.65 -17.14 16.94
C GLY A 250 -14.26 -16.04 16.06
N ASP A 251 -14.77 -14.96 16.66
CA ASP A 251 -15.25 -13.81 15.88
C ASP A 251 -14.10 -13.18 15.06
N LYS A 252 -14.46 -12.66 13.88
CA LYS A 252 -13.60 -11.85 13.04
C LYS A 252 -14.34 -10.55 12.74
N ILE A 253 -13.92 -9.48 13.39
CA ILE A 253 -14.62 -8.19 13.39
C ILE A 253 -13.78 -7.17 12.67
N ALA A 254 -14.39 -6.38 11.78
CA ALA A 254 -13.78 -5.22 11.15
C ALA A 254 -14.43 -3.95 11.69
N PHE A 255 -13.63 -3.00 12.18
CA PHE A 255 -14.08 -1.65 12.50
C PHE A 255 -14.05 -0.82 11.22
N VAL A 256 -15.20 -0.38 10.76
CA VAL A 256 -15.38 0.39 9.53
C VAL A 256 -15.97 1.76 9.87
N GLY A 257 -15.50 2.80 9.24
CA GLY A 257 -15.95 4.18 9.42
C GLY A 257 -14.99 5.17 8.80
N LYS A 258 -15.39 6.44 8.70
CA LYS A 258 -14.56 7.54 8.20
C LYS A 258 -13.32 7.75 9.08
N ASN A 259 -12.32 8.44 8.54
CA ASN A 259 -11.18 8.83 9.35
C ASN A 259 -11.60 9.89 10.37
N GLY A 260 -11.15 9.69 11.62
CA GLY A 260 -11.57 10.53 12.75
C GLY A 260 -12.75 10.00 13.57
N GLU A 261 -13.47 8.98 13.10
CA GLU A 261 -14.63 8.38 13.81
C GLU A 261 -14.26 7.54 15.05
N GLY A 262 -12.98 7.48 15.41
CA GLY A 262 -12.55 6.83 16.65
C GLY A 262 -12.19 5.34 16.54
N LYS A 263 -11.97 4.78 15.34
CA LYS A 263 -11.55 3.37 15.16
C LYS A 263 -10.28 3.04 15.95
N SER A 264 -9.21 3.80 15.73
CA SER A 264 -7.94 3.63 16.46
C SER A 264 -8.07 4.01 17.94
N THR A 265 -8.97 4.95 18.27
CA THR A 265 -9.28 5.29 19.66
C THR A 265 -9.88 4.10 20.39
N LEU A 266 -10.86 3.41 19.77
CA LEU A 266 -11.47 2.21 20.34
C LEU A 266 -10.42 1.09 20.51
N ALA A 267 -9.57 0.87 19.51
CA ALA A 267 -8.49 -0.10 19.61
C ALA A 267 -7.54 0.21 20.79
N LYS A 268 -7.13 1.47 20.96
CA LYS A 268 -6.28 1.92 22.07
C LYS A 268 -6.97 1.84 23.44
N MET A 269 -8.29 2.07 23.50
CA MET A 269 -9.06 1.86 24.74
C MET A 269 -9.08 0.38 25.13
N ILE A 270 -9.31 -0.53 24.17
CA ILE A 270 -9.31 -1.97 24.44
C ILE A 270 -7.95 -2.46 24.95
N VAL A 271 -6.84 -1.91 24.44
CA VAL A 271 -5.50 -2.27 24.89
C VAL A 271 -5.04 -1.48 26.14
N ASN A 272 -5.93 -0.65 26.69
CA ASN A 272 -5.67 0.18 27.86
C ASN A 272 -4.52 1.20 27.69
N GLU A 273 -4.32 1.69 26.47
CA GLU A 273 -3.38 2.78 26.17
C GLU A 273 -4.01 4.17 26.35
N LEU A 274 -5.34 4.26 26.43
CA LEU A 274 -6.10 5.49 26.64
C LEU A 274 -7.06 5.34 27.82
N GLU A 275 -7.12 6.36 28.65
CA GLU A 275 -8.15 6.48 29.69
C GLU A 275 -9.52 6.72 29.04
N PHE A 276 -10.58 6.13 29.60
CA PHE A 276 -11.95 6.19 29.14
C PHE A 276 -12.93 6.08 30.30
N ASP A 277 -14.19 6.44 30.06
CA ASP A 277 -15.30 6.21 30.98
C ASP A 277 -16.04 4.93 30.59
N GLY A 278 -16.60 4.20 31.56
CA GLY A 278 -17.23 2.89 31.36
C GLY A 278 -16.29 1.73 31.62
N ASP A 279 -16.67 0.53 31.23
CA ASP A 279 -15.95 -0.69 31.53
C ASP A 279 -15.52 -1.46 30.28
N ILE A 280 -14.26 -1.93 30.25
CA ILE A 280 -13.72 -2.84 29.23
C ILE A 280 -13.07 -4.02 29.94
N GLU A 281 -13.66 -5.20 29.78
CA GLU A 281 -13.19 -6.41 30.45
C GLU A 281 -12.72 -7.47 29.44
N LEU A 282 -11.51 -7.98 29.65
CA LEU A 282 -11.04 -9.17 28.96
C LEU A 282 -11.64 -10.42 29.56
N GLY A 283 -12.04 -11.36 28.71
CA GLY A 283 -12.57 -12.65 29.14
C GLY A 283 -11.54 -13.47 29.92
N HIS A 284 -12.04 -14.52 30.60
CA HIS A 284 -11.18 -15.40 31.41
C HIS A 284 -10.06 -16.04 30.59
N GLN A 285 -8.81 -15.90 31.05
CA GLN A 285 -7.60 -16.40 30.41
C GLN A 285 -7.39 -15.90 28.95
N VAL A 286 -7.90 -14.73 28.63
CA VAL A 286 -7.61 -14.10 27.33
C VAL A 286 -6.26 -13.43 27.37
N LYS A 287 -5.39 -13.81 26.43
CA LYS A 287 -4.13 -13.14 26.14
C LYS A 287 -4.30 -12.34 24.85
N MET A 288 -4.10 -11.03 24.95
CA MET A 288 -4.31 -10.10 23.85
C MET A 288 -2.98 -9.73 23.18
N GLY A 289 -2.98 -9.71 21.85
CA GLY A 289 -1.93 -9.15 21.01
C GLY A 289 -2.41 -7.89 20.31
N TYR A 290 -1.56 -6.88 20.20
CA TYR A 290 -1.87 -5.64 19.50
C TYR A 290 -0.82 -5.28 18.47
N TYR A 291 -1.29 -4.97 17.28
CA TYR A 291 -0.48 -4.39 16.20
C TYR A 291 -0.93 -2.97 15.96
N ALA A 292 -0.17 -2.00 16.46
CA ALA A 292 -0.46 -0.58 16.33
C ALA A 292 -0.16 -0.06 14.92
N GLN A 293 -0.84 0.99 14.49
CA GLN A 293 -0.69 1.62 13.17
C GLN A 293 0.78 1.93 12.80
N ASN A 294 1.59 2.37 13.77
CA ASN A 294 3.00 2.73 13.56
C ASN A 294 3.96 1.73 14.22
N GLN A 295 3.55 0.47 14.38
CA GLN A 295 4.35 -0.54 15.09
C GLN A 295 5.77 -0.69 14.52
N ALA A 296 5.93 -0.48 13.21
CA ALA A 296 7.21 -0.55 12.52
C ALA A 296 8.18 0.58 12.91
N GLU A 297 7.68 1.72 13.38
CA GLU A 297 8.49 2.88 13.79
C GLU A 297 9.08 2.72 15.19
N PHE A 298 8.49 1.85 16.01
CA PHE A 298 8.95 1.57 17.38
C PHE A 298 10.04 0.50 17.46
N LEU A 299 10.51 0.00 16.32
CA LEU A 299 11.63 -0.93 16.30
C LEU A 299 12.96 -0.21 16.58
N ASP A 300 13.84 -0.83 17.38
CA ASP A 300 15.17 -0.26 17.61
C ASP A 300 16.01 -0.31 16.33
N GLU A 301 16.32 0.86 15.80
CA GLU A 301 17.06 1.04 14.54
C GLU A 301 18.52 0.50 14.60
N ASN A 302 19.08 0.34 15.79
CA ASN A 302 20.47 -0.09 15.97
C ASN A 302 20.63 -1.62 15.94
N LEU A 303 19.56 -2.34 16.24
CA LEU A 303 19.54 -3.80 16.22
C LEU A 303 19.47 -4.34 14.79
N THR A 304 19.96 -5.55 14.61
CA THR A 304 19.70 -6.33 13.40
C THR A 304 18.30 -6.94 13.44
N VAL A 305 17.78 -7.34 12.27
CA VAL A 305 16.50 -8.07 12.17
C VAL A 305 16.50 -9.30 13.09
N PHE A 306 17.61 -10.04 13.11
CA PHE A 306 17.76 -11.22 13.97
C PHE A 306 17.70 -10.86 15.46
N GLU A 307 18.50 -9.89 15.91
CA GLU A 307 18.53 -9.45 17.31
C GLU A 307 17.18 -8.92 17.78
N THR A 308 16.44 -8.19 16.91
CA THR A 308 15.11 -7.67 17.22
C THR A 308 14.12 -8.79 17.54
N ILE A 309 14.16 -9.88 16.76
CA ILE A 309 13.26 -11.02 16.96
C ILE A 309 13.75 -11.92 18.09
N GLU A 310 15.07 -12.12 18.23
CA GLU A 310 15.66 -12.90 19.30
C GLU A 310 15.36 -12.32 20.68
N GLN A 311 15.46 -10.99 20.85
CA GLN A 311 15.12 -10.31 22.11
C GLN A 311 13.63 -10.42 22.49
N ALA A 312 12.75 -10.52 21.49
CA ALA A 312 11.32 -10.67 21.70
C ALA A 312 10.88 -12.15 21.81
N ALA A 313 11.78 -13.09 21.50
CA ALA A 313 11.47 -14.52 21.50
C ALA A 313 11.30 -15.06 22.92
N THR A 314 10.29 -15.91 23.11
CA THR A 314 10.10 -16.70 24.34
C THR A 314 10.99 -17.94 24.32
N GLU A 315 11.09 -18.64 25.47
CA GLU A 315 11.83 -19.93 25.55
C GLU A 315 11.38 -20.92 24.48
N ASP A 316 10.08 -20.97 24.18
CA ASP A 316 9.49 -21.89 23.20
C ASP A 316 9.81 -21.48 21.74
N THR A 317 10.09 -20.21 21.47
CA THR A 317 10.29 -19.67 20.11
C THR A 317 11.75 -19.37 19.79
N SER A 318 12.63 -19.25 20.80
CA SER A 318 14.04 -18.89 20.63
C SER A 318 14.80 -19.81 19.66
N GLY A 319 14.59 -21.13 19.74
CA GLY A 319 15.18 -22.11 18.82
C GLY A 319 14.64 -22.02 17.37
N ARG A 320 13.56 -21.30 17.12
CA ARG A 320 12.86 -21.21 15.83
C ARG A 320 12.94 -19.84 15.15
N VAL A 321 13.64 -18.88 15.73
CA VAL A 321 13.74 -17.50 15.24
C VAL A 321 14.11 -17.43 13.76
N ARG A 322 15.13 -18.20 13.32
CA ARG A 322 15.53 -18.23 11.90
C ARG A 322 14.45 -18.79 10.97
N SER A 323 13.73 -19.81 11.40
CA SER A 323 12.63 -20.40 10.63
C SER A 323 11.45 -19.43 10.51
N ILE A 324 11.15 -18.72 11.60
CA ILE A 324 10.11 -17.69 11.63
C ILE A 324 10.49 -16.53 10.68
N LEU A 325 11.70 -16.00 10.78
CA LEU A 325 12.19 -14.98 9.88
C LEU A 325 12.18 -15.42 8.40
N GLY A 326 12.54 -16.67 8.13
CA GLY A 326 12.46 -17.25 6.78
C GLY A 326 11.04 -17.31 6.25
N SER A 327 10.02 -17.56 7.09
CA SER A 327 8.61 -17.53 6.69
C SER A 327 8.10 -16.12 6.36
N PHE A 328 8.80 -15.07 6.85
CA PHE A 328 8.59 -13.66 6.50
C PHE A 328 9.53 -13.16 5.40
N LEU A 329 10.13 -14.08 4.64
CA LEU A 329 10.98 -13.79 3.48
C LEU A 329 12.30 -13.08 3.82
N PHE A 330 12.79 -13.21 5.06
CA PHE A 330 14.13 -12.74 5.38
C PHE A 330 15.16 -13.84 5.09
N SER A 331 16.01 -13.60 4.09
CA SER A 331 17.12 -14.50 3.72
C SER A 331 18.26 -14.45 4.76
N ASN A 332 19.21 -15.38 4.67
CA ASN A 332 20.35 -15.46 5.60
C ASN A 332 21.17 -14.18 5.71
N ASP A 333 21.26 -13.37 4.65
CA ASP A 333 22.00 -12.10 4.67
C ASP A 333 21.13 -10.92 5.12
N GLU A 334 19.83 -10.99 4.88
CA GLU A 334 18.88 -9.96 5.30
C GLU A 334 18.66 -9.92 6.80
N VAL A 335 18.72 -11.08 7.47
CA VAL A 335 18.60 -11.14 8.94
C VAL A 335 19.72 -10.38 9.67
N LYS A 336 20.84 -10.12 8.99
CA LYS A 336 21.98 -9.37 9.53
C LYS A 336 21.89 -7.87 9.30
N LYS A 337 20.96 -7.42 8.44
CA LYS A 337 20.74 -5.99 8.20
C LYS A 337 20.23 -5.33 9.48
N LYS A 338 20.68 -4.10 9.75
CA LYS A 338 20.12 -3.27 10.81
C LYS A 338 18.75 -2.75 10.43
N VAL A 339 17.86 -2.61 11.41
CA VAL A 339 16.48 -2.10 11.18
C VAL A 339 16.48 -0.76 10.46
N LYS A 340 17.43 0.14 10.73
CA LYS A 340 17.54 1.46 10.10
C LYS A 340 17.70 1.44 8.57
N VAL A 341 18.23 0.35 7.99
CA VAL A 341 18.44 0.25 6.54
C VAL A 341 17.31 -0.50 5.82
N LEU A 342 16.30 -0.96 6.56
CA LEU A 342 15.15 -1.63 6.00
C LEU A 342 14.19 -0.63 5.35
N SER A 343 13.52 -1.07 4.28
CA SER A 343 12.37 -0.38 3.72
C SER A 343 11.17 -0.40 4.69
N GLY A 344 10.17 0.46 4.45
CA GLY A 344 8.94 0.49 5.26
C GLY A 344 8.24 -0.88 5.32
N GLY A 345 8.13 -1.56 4.17
CA GLY A 345 7.56 -2.91 4.09
C GLY A 345 8.37 -3.97 4.81
N GLU A 346 9.71 -3.92 4.74
CA GLU A 346 10.58 -4.82 5.52
C GLU A 346 10.42 -4.59 7.02
N ARG A 347 10.35 -3.34 7.48
CA ARG A 347 10.08 -3.00 8.89
C ARG A 347 8.71 -3.52 9.34
N ALA A 348 7.66 -3.34 8.54
CA ALA A 348 6.33 -3.86 8.83
C ALA A 348 6.33 -5.40 8.96
N ARG A 349 7.05 -6.12 8.08
CA ARG A 349 7.22 -7.58 8.20
C ARG A 349 7.95 -7.99 9.48
N VAL A 350 8.98 -7.26 9.91
CA VAL A 350 9.65 -7.52 11.20
C VAL A 350 8.68 -7.31 12.37
N ALA A 351 7.90 -6.23 12.35
CA ALA A 351 6.90 -5.95 13.39
C ALA A 351 5.82 -7.05 13.47
N LEU A 352 5.32 -7.51 12.32
CA LEU A 352 4.38 -8.66 12.25
C LEU A 352 5.03 -9.96 12.72
N CYS A 353 6.30 -10.20 12.37
CA CYS A 353 7.05 -11.35 12.83
C CYS A 353 7.13 -11.38 14.37
N LYS A 354 7.39 -10.23 15.00
CA LYS A 354 7.40 -10.09 16.46
C LYS A 354 6.06 -10.50 17.09
N LEU A 355 4.95 -10.15 16.46
CA LEU A 355 3.61 -10.53 16.94
C LEU A 355 3.39 -12.05 16.94
N LEU A 356 4.04 -12.81 16.06
CA LEU A 356 3.90 -14.27 15.97
C LEU A 356 4.75 -15.05 16.97
N LEU A 357 5.55 -14.38 17.79
CA LEU A 357 6.39 -15.06 18.78
C LEU A 357 5.57 -15.60 19.96
N GLU A 358 4.41 -15.02 20.19
CA GLU A 358 3.55 -15.38 21.32
C GLU A 358 2.16 -15.84 20.86
N PRO A 359 1.55 -16.78 21.58
CA PRO A 359 0.19 -17.22 21.29
C PRO A 359 -0.83 -16.23 21.90
N TYR A 360 -1.79 -15.77 21.08
CA TYR A 360 -2.87 -14.87 21.48
C TYR A 360 -4.24 -15.48 21.24
N ASN A 361 -5.22 -15.15 22.09
CA ASN A 361 -6.63 -15.50 21.90
C ASN A 361 -7.42 -14.38 21.23
N LEU A 362 -7.02 -13.13 21.50
CA LEU A 362 -7.58 -11.93 20.92
C LEU A 362 -6.45 -11.16 20.23
N LEU A 363 -6.63 -10.87 18.95
CA LEU A 363 -5.68 -10.11 18.17
C LEU A 363 -6.36 -8.84 17.68
N ILE A 364 -5.79 -7.69 18.01
CA ILE A 364 -6.23 -6.37 17.56
C ILE A 364 -5.20 -5.86 16.58
N MET A 365 -5.65 -5.44 15.40
CA MET A 365 -4.79 -4.94 14.33
C MET A 365 -5.34 -3.61 13.83
N ASP A 366 -4.52 -2.57 13.89
CA ASP A 366 -4.84 -1.24 13.38
C ASP A 366 -4.05 -0.97 12.09
N GLU A 367 -4.74 -0.91 10.96
CA GLU A 367 -4.19 -0.73 9.61
C GLU A 367 -3.00 -1.67 9.27
N PRO A 368 -3.14 -3.00 9.45
CA PRO A 368 -2.00 -3.93 9.36
C PRO A 368 -1.44 -4.07 7.94
N THR A 369 -2.16 -3.64 6.92
CA THR A 369 -1.74 -3.74 5.51
C THR A 369 -0.97 -2.52 5.03
N ASN A 370 -0.91 -1.45 5.81
CA ASN A 370 -0.11 -0.28 5.47
C ASN A 370 1.37 -0.67 5.35
N HIS A 371 1.99 -0.24 4.26
CA HIS A 371 3.39 -0.54 3.92
C HIS A 371 3.70 -2.02 3.59
N LEU A 372 2.70 -2.90 3.52
CA LEU A 372 2.92 -4.25 2.98
C LEU A 372 2.77 -4.24 1.45
N ASP A 373 3.65 -4.92 0.74
CA ASP A 373 3.54 -5.09 -0.70
C ASP A 373 2.47 -6.12 -1.07
N ILE A 374 2.05 -6.13 -2.35
CA ILE A 374 0.96 -6.99 -2.85
C ILE A 374 1.24 -8.49 -2.62
N THR A 375 2.49 -8.89 -2.45
CA THR A 375 2.94 -10.26 -2.27
C THR A 375 3.12 -10.65 -0.80
N SER A 376 3.18 -9.67 0.08
CA SER A 376 3.26 -9.82 1.53
C SER A 376 1.89 -9.89 2.15
#